data_12adafd87b932cf15176abfd6cb1462b
#
_entry.id   12adafd87b932cf15176abfd6cb1462b
#
_cell.length_a   1.000
_cell.length_b   1.000
_cell.length_c   1.000
_cell.angle_alpha   90.00
_cell.angle_beta   90.00
_cell.angle_gamma   90.00
#
_symmetry.space_group_name_H-M   'P 1'
#
loop_
_entity.id
_entity.type
_entity.pdbx_description
1 polymer ?
#
loop_
_entity_poly.entity_id
_entity_poly.type
_entity_poly.pdbx_seq_one_letter_code
_entity_poly.pdbx_strand_id
1 'polypeptide(L)'
;RDLVRSRGLGDVYKRQKDSFVEKVADYQSYPDNWNFKGNKPCLVDFHAPWCVYCKALSPILDQLAKEYEGKLDIYKVDVDQEPELESAFKIRTIPNLLLCPLNGKPTMKLGTMNKNQLKELIESSLLSE
;
A
#
# COMPACT_ATOMS: atom_id res chain seq x y z
N ARG A 1 5.03 4.31 19.08
CA ARG A 1 4.34 4.92 17.97
C ARG A 1 4.69 4.30 16.64
N ASP A 2 3.80 4.42 15.70
CA ASP A 2 3.91 3.73 14.43
C ASP A 2 4.44 4.62 13.31
N LEU A 3 5.10 5.70 13.65
CA LEU A 3 5.60 6.66 12.66
C LEU A 3 6.69 6.09 11.78
N VAL A 4 7.40 5.05 12.25
CA VAL A 4 8.54 4.48 11.54
C VAL A 4 8.29 3.04 11.10
N ARG A 5 7.02 2.65 11.00
CA ARG A 5 6.65 1.29 10.61
C ARG A 5 5.50 1.35 9.62
N SER A 6 5.41 0.32 8.78
CA SER A 6 4.22 0.17 7.95
C SER A 6 3.01 -0.02 8.86
N ARG A 7 1.86 0.49 8.43
CA ARG A 7 0.66 0.53 9.25
C ARG A 7 -0.50 -0.10 8.54
N GLY A 8 -1.36 -0.78 9.31
CA GLY A 8 -2.68 -1.13 8.82
C GLY A 8 -3.51 0.12 8.62
N LEU A 9 -4.32 0.12 7.59
CA LEU A 9 -5.35 1.14 7.41
C LEU A 9 -6.55 0.75 8.27
N GLY A 10 -7.16 1.74 8.91
CA GLY A 10 -8.29 1.49 9.79
C GLY A 10 -7.84 1.14 11.20
N ASP A 11 -8.83 1.02 12.08
CA ASP A 11 -8.61 0.68 13.49
C ASP A 11 -9.92 0.12 14.05
N VAL A 12 -10.08 0.10 15.39
CA VAL A 12 -11.27 -0.44 16.02
C VAL A 12 -12.52 0.40 15.76
N TYR A 13 -12.36 1.64 15.29
CA TYR A 13 -13.47 2.56 15.03
C TYR A 13 -13.73 2.81 13.55
N LYS A 14 -12.77 2.50 12.68
CA LYS A 14 -12.88 2.81 11.26
C LYS A 14 -12.35 1.65 10.43
N ARG A 15 -13.14 1.19 9.48
CA ARG A 15 -12.73 0.12 8.59
C ARG A 15 -11.62 0.59 7.64
N GLN A 16 -10.83 -0.37 7.14
CA GLN A 16 -9.71 -0.08 6.26
C GLN A 16 -10.17 0.58 4.96
N LYS A 17 -11.33 0.17 4.42
CA LYS A 17 -11.84 0.80 3.20
C LYS A 17 -12.17 2.28 3.40
N ASP A 18 -12.65 2.64 4.57
CA ASP A 18 -13.00 4.03 4.87
C ASP A 18 -11.73 4.87 5.03
N SER A 19 -10.72 4.32 5.68
CA SER A 19 -9.42 4.98 5.80
C SER A 19 -8.74 5.10 4.45
N PHE A 20 -8.92 4.09 3.57
CA PHE A 20 -8.37 4.15 2.22
C PHE A 20 -8.94 5.34 1.46
N VAL A 21 -10.27 5.53 1.52
CA VAL A 21 -10.91 6.68 0.85
C VAL A 21 -10.37 7.99 1.40
N GLU A 22 -10.13 8.05 2.71
CA GLU A 22 -9.68 9.27 3.37
C GLU A 22 -8.21 9.60 3.08
N LYS A 23 -7.35 8.57 3.06
CA LYS A 23 -5.90 8.77 3.01
C LYS A 23 -5.28 8.51 1.64
N VAL A 24 -5.91 7.69 0.82
CA VAL A 24 -5.36 7.29 -0.46
C VAL A 24 -6.18 7.82 -1.62
N ALA A 25 -7.36 7.29 -1.83
CA ALA A 25 -8.22 7.74 -2.93
C ALA A 25 -9.58 7.04 -2.87
N ASP A 26 -10.53 7.58 -3.63
CA ASP A 26 -11.82 6.92 -3.82
C ASP A 26 -11.64 5.70 -4.74
N TYR A 27 -11.63 4.54 -4.14
CA TYR A 27 -11.42 3.29 -4.88
C TYR A 27 -12.61 2.93 -5.78
N GLN A 28 -13.78 3.48 -5.50
CA GLN A 28 -14.98 3.17 -6.29
C GLN A 28 -14.92 3.79 -7.68
N SER A 29 -14.11 4.83 -7.85
CA SER A 29 -13.92 5.49 -9.15
C SER A 29 -12.77 4.89 -9.95
N TYR A 30 -11.96 4.05 -9.34
CA TYR A 30 -10.80 3.45 -9.98
C TYR A 30 -11.26 2.39 -10.99
N PRO A 31 -10.69 2.27 -12.20
CA PRO A 31 -9.50 3.00 -12.67
C PRO A 31 -9.80 4.29 -13.45
N ASP A 32 -11.07 4.62 -13.66
CA ASP A 32 -11.45 5.73 -14.52
C ASP A 32 -11.02 7.08 -13.97
N ASN A 33 -11.15 7.24 -12.66
CA ASN A 33 -10.73 8.45 -11.96
C ASN A 33 -9.78 8.07 -10.82
N TRP A 34 -8.73 8.84 -10.68
CA TRP A 34 -7.79 8.65 -9.59
C TRP A 34 -7.33 10.00 -9.07
N ASN A 35 -7.74 10.34 -7.86
CA ASN A 35 -7.36 11.58 -7.20
C ASN A 35 -6.69 11.23 -5.87
N PHE A 36 -5.37 11.12 -5.90
CA PHE A 36 -4.60 10.76 -4.73
C PHE A 36 -4.68 11.85 -3.67
N LYS A 37 -4.94 11.47 -2.43
CA LYS A 37 -5.19 12.41 -1.33
C LYS A 37 -4.00 12.61 -0.41
N GLY A 38 -2.93 11.86 -0.59
CA GLY A 38 -1.77 11.97 0.28
C GLY A 38 -0.89 13.16 -0.05
N ASN A 39 -0.12 13.59 0.93
CA ASN A 39 0.89 14.64 0.73
C ASN A 39 2.29 14.06 0.50
N LYS A 40 2.41 12.74 0.56
CA LYS A 40 3.61 11.97 0.22
C LYS A 40 3.15 10.80 -0.62
N PRO A 41 4.01 10.26 -1.49
CA PRO A 41 3.65 9.03 -2.18
C PRO A 41 3.41 7.91 -1.17
N CYS A 42 2.65 6.91 -1.58
CA CYS A 42 2.42 5.77 -0.69
C CYS A 42 2.49 4.45 -1.42
N LEU A 43 2.74 3.42 -0.65
CA LEU A 43 2.70 2.03 -1.08
C LEU A 43 1.66 1.32 -0.21
N VAL A 44 0.71 0.64 -0.85
CA VAL A 44 -0.31 -0.11 -0.12
C VAL A 44 -0.08 -1.60 -0.35
N ASP A 45 0.12 -2.34 0.73
CA ASP A 45 0.34 -3.78 0.71
C ASP A 45 -0.98 -4.50 0.94
N PHE A 46 -1.50 -5.14 -0.10
CA PHE A 46 -2.69 -5.99 0.02
C PHE A 46 -2.24 -7.38 0.45
N HIS A 47 -2.69 -7.81 1.61
CA HIS A 47 -2.24 -9.04 2.24
C HIS A 47 -3.40 -9.80 2.88
N ALA A 48 -3.10 -10.96 3.43
CA ALA A 48 -4.04 -11.73 4.25
C ALA A 48 -3.26 -12.47 5.36
N PRO A 49 -3.91 -12.75 6.50
CA PRO A 49 -3.22 -13.37 7.62
C PRO A 49 -2.65 -14.76 7.33
N TRP A 50 -3.28 -15.50 6.40
CA TRP A 50 -2.86 -16.87 6.06
C TRP A 50 -1.74 -16.92 5.03
N CYS A 51 -1.35 -15.80 4.49
CA CYS A 51 -0.42 -15.73 3.35
C CYS A 51 1.03 -15.76 3.84
N VAL A 52 1.76 -16.82 3.53
CA VAL A 52 3.15 -17.00 3.97
C VAL A 52 4.06 -15.90 3.41
N TYR A 53 3.92 -15.61 2.12
CA TYR A 53 4.76 -14.59 1.48
C TYR A 53 4.45 -13.19 2.03
N CYS A 54 3.20 -12.96 2.42
CA CYS A 54 2.82 -11.68 3.04
C CYS A 54 3.52 -11.52 4.40
N LYS A 55 3.58 -12.60 5.16
CA LYS A 55 4.27 -12.58 6.47
C LYS A 55 5.76 -12.34 6.32
N ALA A 56 6.38 -12.90 5.28
CA ALA A 56 7.79 -12.68 5.01
C ALA A 56 8.05 -11.24 4.57
N LEU A 57 7.13 -10.65 3.84
CA LEU A 57 7.27 -9.27 3.34
C LEU A 57 7.09 -8.24 4.44
N SER A 58 6.24 -8.51 5.42
CA SER A 58 5.86 -7.53 6.43
C SER A 58 7.05 -6.89 7.17
N PRO A 59 8.02 -7.63 7.69
CA PRO A 59 9.18 -6.99 8.35
C PRO A 59 10.03 -6.18 7.39
N ILE A 60 10.09 -6.56 6.12
CA ILE A 60 10.83 -5.79 5.12
C ILE A 60 10.15 -4.44 4.93
N LEU A 61 8.83 -4.43 4.83
CA LEU A 61 8.07 -3.18 4.70
C LEU A 61 8.21 -2.29 5.94
N ASP A 62 8.28 -2.89 7.12
CA ASP A 62 8.51 -2.12 8.35
C ASP A 62 9.89 -1.45 8.33
N GLN A 63 10.91 -2.16 7.85
CA GLN A 63 12.24 -1.59 7.69
C GLN A 63 12.23 -0.43 6.69
N LEU A 64 11.56 -0.63 5.57
CA LEU A 64 11.49 0.41 4.52
C LEU A 64 10.70 1.63 4.99
N ALA A 65 9.63 1.43 5.75
CA ALA A 65 8.87 2.54 6.31
C ALA A 65 9.77 3.40 7.20
N LYS A 66 10.65 2.77 7.94
CA LYS A 66 11.59 3.48 8.79
C LYS A 66 12.64 4.22 7.97
N GLU A 67 13.21 3.55 6.93
CA GLU A 67 14.24 4.16 6.09
C GLU A 67 13.72 5.34 5.30
N TYR A 68 12.46 5.30 4.89
CA TYR A 68 11.84 6.36 4.09
C TYR A 68 10.91 7.25 4.90
N GLU A 69 11.06 7.27 6.20
CA GLU A 69 10.24 8.12 7.05
C GLU A 69 10.28 9.57 6.56
N GLY A 70 9.10 10.20 6.46
CA GLY A 70 8.99 11.55 5.95
C GLY A 70 8.95 11.67 4.43
N LYS A 71 9.25 10.61 3.70
CA LYS A 71 9.26 10.61 2.23
C LYS A 71 8.21 9.72 1.62
N LEU A 72 7.77 8.70 2.35
CA LEU A 72 6.89 7.67 1.83
C LEU A 72 6.01 7.14 2.97
N ASP A 73 4.73 6.96 2.69
CA ASP A 73 3.84 6.26 3.60
C ASP A 73 3.66 4.82 3.10
N ILE A 74 3.68 3.86 4.02
CA ILE A 74 3.41 2.46 3.70
C ILE A 74 2.22 2.01 4.52
N TYR A 75 1.17 1.55 3.83
CA TYR A 75 -0.06 1.08 4.45
C TYR A 75 -0.26 -0.41 4.16
N LYS A 76 -1.04 -1.07 5.00
CA LYS A 76 -1.42 -2.47 4.82
C LYS A 76 -2.93 -2.60 4.81
N VAL A 77 -3.45 -3.40 3.89
CA VAL A 77 -4.87 -3.70 3.80
C VAL A 77 -5.05 -5.22 3.81
N ASP A 78 -5.89 -5.70 4.71
CA ASP A 78 -6.25 -7.11 4.81
C ASP A 78 -7.41 -7.38 3.86
N VAL A 79 -7.15 -8.11 2.77
CA VAL A 79 -8.17 -8.34 1.74
C VAL A 79 -9.32 -9.22 2.23
N ASP A 80 -9.06 -10.05 3.24
CA ASP A 80 -10.14 -10.86 3.82
C ASP A 80 -11.19 -10.00 4.52
N GLN A 81 -10.76 -8.87 5.06
CA GLN A 81 -11.67 -7.94 5.75
C GLN A 81 -12.27 -6.90 4.80
N GLU A 82 -11.68 -6.71 3.62
CA GLU A 82 -12.10 -5.64 2.72
C GLU A 82 -12.33 -6.16 1.30
N PRO A 83 -13.40 -6.94 1.10
CA PRO A 83 -13.67 -7.49 -0.22
C PRO A 83 -13.96 -6.43 -1.28
N GLU A 84 -14.44 -5.26 -0.87
CA GLU A 84 -14.69 -4.18 -1.83
C GLU A 84 -13.38 -3.62 -2.40
N LEU A 85 -12.36 -3.47 -1.56
CA LEU A 85 -11.04 -3.05 -2.03
C LEU A 85 -10.41 -4.12 -2.89
N GLU A 86 -10.51 -5.37 -2.47
CA GLU A 86 -10.01 -6.49 -3.26
C GLU A 86 -10.62 -6.50 -4.66
N SER A 87 -11.92 -6.30 -4.74
CA SER A 87 -12.65 -6.29 -6.01
C SER A 87 -12.27 -5.08 -6.86
N ALA A 88 -12.20 -3.89 -6.25
CA ALA A 88 -11.92 -2.66 -6.97
C ALA A 88 -10.56 -2.70 -7.68
N PHE A 89 -9.56 -3.29 -7.04
CA PHE A 89 -8.21 -3.39 -7.59
C PHE A 89 -7.94 -4.74 -8.24
N LYS A 90 -8.96 -5.59 -8.34
CA LYS A 90 -8.88 -6.91 -8.98
C LYS A 90 -7.73 -7.75 -8.43
N ILE A 91 -7.62 -7.75 -7.11
CA ILE A 91 -6.57 -8.49 -6.43
C ILE A 91 -6.86 -9.98 -6.55
N ARG A 92 -5.93 -10.73 -7.16
CA ARG A 92 -6.07 -12.18 -7.29
C ARG A 92 -4.94 -12.93 -6.62
N THR A 93 -3.78 -12.32 -6.57
CA THR A 93 -2.57 -12.91 -6.00
C THR A 93 -2.02 -11.93 -4.97
N ILE A 94 -1.66 -12.41 -3.81
CA ILE A 94 -1.08 -11.61 -2.74
C ILE A 94 0.27 -12.18 -2.33
N PRO A 95 1.19 -11.34 -1.83
CA PRO A 95 1.05 -9.90 -1.60
C PRO A 95 1.05 -9.13 -2.91
N ASN A 96 0.21 -8.11 -2.99
CA ASN A 96 0.11 -7.25 -4.16
C ASN A 96 0.24 -5.81 -3.69
N LEU A 97 1.07 -5.02 -4.38
CA LEU A 97 1.43 -3.68 -3.96
C LEU A 97 0.83 -2.65 -4.90
N LEU A 98 0.14 -1.69 -4.32
CA LEU A 98 -0.35 -0.52 -5.05
C LEU A 98 0.64 0.61 -4.80
N LEU A 99 1.22 1.12 -5.89
CA LEU A 99 2.21 2.19 -5.83
C LEU A 99 1.55 3.49 -6.25
N CYS A 100 1.44 4.42 -5.32
CA CYS A 100 0.72 5.68 -5.52
C CYS A 100 1.70 6.85 -5.53
N PRO A 101 2.11 7.32 -6.70
CA PRO A 101 2.95 8.52 -6.77
C PRO A 101 2.13 9.76 -6.41
N LEU A 102 2.81 10.84 -6.05
CA LEU A 102 2.12 12.10 -5.77
C LEU A 102 1.32 12.59 -6.96
N ASN A 103 1.88 12.42 -8.14
CA ASN A 103 1.23 12.83 -9.38
C ASN A 103 1.19 11.65 -10.34
N GLY A 104 0.09 11.52 -11.05
CA GLY A 104 -0.04 10.43 -12.01
C GLY A 104 -0.85 9.27 -11.48
N LYS A 105 -0.89 8.22 -12.25
CA LYS A 105 -1.72 7.06 -11.96
C LYS A 105 -0.98 6.05 -11.10
N PRO A 106 -1.72 5.29 -10.28
CA PRO A 106 -1.11 4.22 -9.50
C PRO A 106 -0.76 3.03 -10.39
N THR A 107 0.17 2.21 -9.92
CA THR A 107 0.51 0.95 -10.59
C THR A 107 0.46 -0.18 -9.57
N MET A 108 0.24 -1.40 -10.06
CA MET A 108 0.19 -2.59 -9.22
C MET A 108 1.40 -3.47 -9.53
N LYS A 109 2.00 -4.03 -8.48
CA LYS A 109 3.13 -4.96 -8.60
C LYS A 109 2.98 -6.09 -7.61
N LEU A 110 3.31 -7.30 -8.01
CA LEU A 110 3.38 -8.41 -7.07
C LEU A 110 4.51 -8.15 -6.06
N GLY A 111 4.23 -8.45 -4.80
CA GLY A 111 5.12 -8.07 -3.71
C GLY A 111 6.17 -9.11 -3.34
N THR A 112 6.32 -10.18 -4.12
CA THR A 112 7.32 -11.21 -3.84
C THR A 112 8.69 -10.75 -4.32
N MET A 113 9.23 -9.77 -3.62
CA MET A 113 10.50 -9.16 -3.94
C MET A 113 11.38 -9.10 -2.70
N ASN A 114 12.69 -9.10 -2.89
CA ASN A 114 13.60 -8.87 -1.77
C ASN A 114 13.69 -7.37 -1.47
N LYS A 115 14.37 -7.03 -0.38
CA LYS A 115 14.44 -5.64 0.08
C LYS A 115 15.07 -4.72 -0.97
N ASN A 116 16.15 -5.18 -1.62
CA ASN A 116 16.85 -4.35 -2.62
C ASN A 116 15.96 -4.08 -3.82
N GLN A 117 15.22 -5.08 -4.27
CA GLN A 117 14.29 -4.90 -5.39
C GLN A 117 13.17 -3.92 -5.02
N LEU A 118 12.67 -3.99 -3.80
CA LEU A 118 11.65 -3.06 -3.31
C LEU A 118 12.17 -1.64 -3.23
N LYS A 119 13.39 -1.47 -2.73
CA LYS A 119 14.00 -0.13 -2.67
C LYS A 119 14.13 0.47 -4.06
N GLU A 120 14.61 -0.33 -5.02
CA GLU A 120 14.76 0.13 -6.39
C GLU A 120 13.41 0.53 -6.98
N LEU A 121 12.40 -0.28 -6.77
CA LEU A 121 11.04 0.01 -7.24
C LEU A 121 10.50 1.30 -6.62
N ILE A 122 10.64 1.44 -5.32
CA ILE A 122 10.18 2.64 -4.60
C ILE A 122 10.86 3.89 -5.13
N GLU A 123 12.18 3.84 -5.28
CA GLU A 123 12.93 5.02 -5.70
C GLU A 123 12.65 5.38 -7.14
N SER A 124 12.49 4.40 -8.03
CA SER A 124 12.21 4.70 -9.44
C SER A 124 10.75 5.10 -9.68
N SER A 125 9.81 4.52 -8.94
CA SER A 125 8.38 4.70 -9.21
C SER A 125 7.72 5.77 -8.34
N LEU A 126 8.22 5.99 -7.14
CA LEU A 126 7.53 6.87 -6.17
C LEU A 126 8.35 8.08 -5.77
N LEU A 127 9.67 7.99 -5.75
CA LEU A 127 10.53 9.05 -5.26
C LEU A 127 11.28 9.81 -6.34
N SER A 128 11.30 9.30 -7.56
CA SER A 128 11.95 10.03 -8.66
C SER A 128 11.00 11.11 -9.18
N GLU A 129 11.60 12.18 -9.63
CA GLU A 129 10.84 13.31 -10.20
C GLU A 129 10.64 13.18 -11.69
#